data_2760d38e4709129dd79b114757ca889b
#
_entry.id   2760d38e4709129dd79b114757ca889b
#
_cell.length_a   1.000
_cell.length_b   1.000
_cell.length_c   1.000
_cell.angle_alpha   90.00
_cell.angle_beta   90.00
_cell.angle_gamma   90.00
#
_symmetry.space_group_name_H-M   'P 1'
#
loop_
_entity.id
_entity.type
_entity.pdbx_description
1 polymer ?
#
loop_
_entity_poly.entity_id
_entity_poly.type
_entity_poly.pdbx_seq_one_letter_code
_entity_poly.pdbx_strand_id
1 'polypeptide(L)'
;VDILDPAIMRPGRFDRKVYVGRPDIGGREEILAVHAKNKPLGDDVDLKQIAQTTAGFTGADLENLLNEAAIIAAKENRAYITQNDIKKSFVKVGIGAEKKSRIISDKEKRITAFHEAGHAILFHVLPDVGPVYSVSIIPTGAGAAGYTMPLPEKDEMFNTKGKMLQNIIVSLGGRVAEELIFDDI
;
A
#
# COMPACT_ATOMS: atom_id res chain seq x y z
N VAL A 1 3.71 11.23 -24.22
CA VAL A 1 3.31 12.02 -25.39
C VAL A 1 4.31 13.15 -25.59
N ASP A 2 4.74 13.83 -24.53
CA ASP A 2 5.60 15.03 -24.60
C ASP A 2 7.03 14.76 -25.11
N ILE A 3 7.44 13.47 -25.19
CA ILE A 3 8.74 13.02 -25.70
C ILE A 3 8.67 12.66 -27.20
N LEU A 4 7.46 12.53 -27.75
CA LEU A 4 7.29 12.13 -29.16
C LEU A 4 7.49 13.30 -30.12
N ASP A 5 8.11 12.99 -31.28
CA ASP A 5 8.22 13.98 -32.35
C ASP A 5 6.82 14.48 -32.76
N PRO A 6 6.58 15.79 -32.80
CA PRO A 6 5.30 16.37 -33.22
C PRO A 6 4.79 15.88 -34.59
N ALA A 7 5.70 15.46 -35.46
CA ALA A 7 5.34 14.90 -36.77
C ALA A 7 4.55 13.58 -36.66
N ILE A 8 4.73 12.81 -35.58
CA ILE A 8 4.01 11.56 -35.33
C ILE A 8 2.53 11.84 -35.00
N MET A 9 2.28 12.98 -34.36
CA MET A 9 0.97 13.38 -33.85
C MET A 9 0.10 14.11 -34.89
N ARG A 10 0.57 14.23 -36.15
CA ARG A 10 -0.19 14.89 -37.22
C ARG A 10 -1.40 14.06 -37.66
N PRO A 11 -2.48 14.70 -38.13
CA PRO A 11 -3.63 14.02 -38.73
C PRO A 11 -3.22 12.98 -39.78
N GLY A 12 -3.87 11.81 -39.77
CA GLY A 12 -3.53 10.68 -40.62
C GLY A 12 -2.42 9.77 -40.08
N ARG A 13 -1.88 10.07 -38.89
CA ARG A 13 -0.93 9.23 -38.15
C ARG A 13 -1.51 8.88 -36.78
N PHE A 14 -0.88 9.30 -35.65
CA PHE A 14 -1.45 9.12 -34.31
C PHE A 14 -2.22 10.38 -33.90
N ASP A 15 -3.31 10.63 -34.59
CA ASP A 15 -4.17 11.81 -34.40
C ASP A 15 -5.18 11.68 -33.25
N ARG A 16 -5.36 10.45 -32.73
CA ARG A 16 -6.27 10.16 -31.63
C ARG A 16 -5.50 9.84 -30.36
N LYS A 17 -5.67 10.67 -29.34
CA LYS A 17 -5.06 10.47 -28.01
C LYS A 17 -6.10 9.86 -27.07
N VAL A 18 -5.80 8.71 -26.52
CA VAL A 18 -6.60 8.09 -25.46
C VAL A 18 -5.75 8.06 -24.18
N TYR A 19 -6.23 8.75 -23.15
CA TYR A 19 -5.57 8.71 -21.86
C TYR A 19 -6.07 7.52 -21.04
N VAL A 20 -5.15 6.63 -20.69
CA VAL A 20 -5.44 5.50 -19.81
C VAL A 20 -4.89 5.84 -18.43
N GLY A 21 -5.79 6.25 -17.53
CA GLY A 21 -5.45 6.56 -16.14
C GLY A 21 -5.24 5.31 -15.29
N ARG A 22 -4.91 5.53 -14.01
CA ARG A 22 -4.91 4.45 -13.02
C ARG A 22 -6.33 3.92 -12.81
N PRO A 23 -6.50 2.60 -12.61
CA PRO A 23 -7.82 2.03 -12.41
C PRO A 23 -8.43 2.45 -11.06
N ASP A 24 -9.75 2.62 -11.04
CA ASP A 24 -10.55 2.73 -9.83
C ASP A 24 -10.69 1.38 -9.12
N ILE A 25 -11.41 1.32 -7.99
CA ILE A 25 -11.60 0.07 -7.22
C ILE A 25 -12.19 -1.05 -8.09
N GLY A 26 -13.22 -0.74 -8.89
CA GLY A 26 -13.85 -1.73 -9.78
C GLY A 26 -12.89 -2.24 -10.84
N GLY A 27 -12.18 -1.32 -11.50
CA GLY A 27 -11.16 -1.68 -12.49
C GLY A 27 -10.01 -2.49 -11.89
N ARG A 28 -9.58 -2.21 -10.64
CA ARG A 28 -8.57 -3.01 -9.95
C ARG A 28 -9.07 -4.42 -9.65
N GLU A 29 -10.33 -4.57 -9.20
CA GLU A 29 -10.94 -5.88 -8.97
C GLU A 29 -11.00 -6.71 -10.25
N GLU A 30 -11.42 -6.12 -11.37
CA GLU A 30 -11.44 -6.78 -12.68
C GLU A 30 -10.03 -7.19 -13.15
N ILE A 31 -9.03 -6.31 -13.02
CA ILE A 31 -7.63 -6.61 -13.34
C ILE A 31 -7.10 -7.75 -12.47
N LEU A 32 -7.36 -7.72 -11.16
CA LEU A 32 -7.00 -8.81 -10.25
C LEU A 32 -7.64 -10.13 -10.67
N ALA A 33 -8.92 -10.13 -11.05
CA ALA A 33 -9.62 -11.32 -11.55
C ALA A 33 -8.98 -11.88 -12.83
N VAL A 34 -8.51 -11.02 -13.72
CA VAL A 34 -7.79 -11.46 -14.93
C VAL A 34 -6.47 -12.15 -14.57
N HIS A 35 -5.66 -11.55 -13.70
CA HIS A 35 -4.36 -12.10 -13.30
C HIS A 35 -4.47 -13.30 -12.34
N ALA A 36 -5.61 -13.48 -11.70
CA ALA A 36 -5.92 -14.61 -10.82
C ALA A 36 -6.25 -15.91 -11.57
N LYS A 37 -6.71 -15.84 -12.84
CA LYS A 37 -7.20 -16.99 -13.60
C LYS A 37 -6.28 -18.21 -13.64
N ASN A 38 -4.95 -17.97 -13.63
CA ASN A 38 -3.95 -19.03 -13.72
C ASN A 38 -3.18 -19.20 -12.38
N LYS A 39 -3.75 -18.75 -11.28
CA LYS A 39 -3.15 -18.85 -9.95
C LYS A 39 -4.10 -19.58 -9.01
N PRO A 40 -3.61 -20.57 -8.24
CA PRO A 40 -4.43 -21.27 -7.27
C PRO A 40 -4.65 -20.37 -6.05
N LEU A 41 -5.78 -19.68 -6.01
CA LEU A 41 -6.20 -18.88 -4.85
C LEU A 41 -6.92 -19.78 -3.85
N GLY A 42 -6.68 -19.54 -2.55
CA GLY A 42 -7.43 -20.15 -1.46
C GLY A 42 -8.83 -19.53 -1.31
N ASP A 43 -9.71 -20.25 -0.61
CA ASP A 43 -11.10 -19.81 -0.37
C ASP A 43 -11.21 -18.55 0.51
N ASP A 44 -10.10 -18.19 1.21
CA ASP A 44 -10.00 -17.01 2.06
C ASP A 44 -9.65 -15.73 1.29
N VAL A 45 -9.38 -15.82 -0.02
CA VAL A 45 -8.93 -14.69 -0.83
C VAL A 45 -10.12 -13.85 -1.31
N ASP A 46 -10.16 -12.60 -0.88
CA ASP A 46 -11.14 -11.59 -1.28
C ASP A 46 -10.50 -10.55 -2.21
N LEU A 47 -10.76 -10.68 -3.53
CA LEU A 47 -10.23 -9.77 -4.55
C LEU A 47 -10.76 -8.34 -4.39
N LYS A 48 -11.98 -8.18 -3.89
CA LYS A 48 -12.57 -6.85 -3.63
C LYS A 48 -11.82 -6.13 -2.51
N GLN A 49 -11.53 -6.83 -1.41
CA GLN A 49 -10.72 -6.27 -0.32
C GLN A 49 -9.33 -5.90 -0.81
N ILE A 50 -8.72 -6.72 -1.66
CA ILE A 50 -7.41 -6.43 -2.26
C ILE A 50 -7.49 -5.18 -3.14
N ALA A 51 -8.53 -5.05 -3.98
CA ALA A 51 -8.75 -3.86 -4.80
C ALA A 51 -8.89 -2.58 -3.97
N GLN A 52 -9.53 -2.65 -2.81
CA GLN A 52 -9.64 -1.52 -1.87
C GLN A 52 -8.28 -1.12 -1.29
N THR A 53 -7.46 -2.10 -0.86
CA THR A 53 -6.15 -1.82 -0.25
C THR A 53 -5.09 -1.33 -1.23
N THR A 54 -5.28 -1.58 -2.54
CA THR A 54 -4.30 -1.26 -3.59
C THR A 54 -4.60 0.07 -4.31
N ALA A 55 -5.10 1.07 -3.60
CA ALA A 55 -5.34 2.40 -4.16
C ALA A 55 -4.06 2.94 -4.83
N GLY A 56 -4.20 3.43 -6.07
CA GLY A 56 -3.10 3.97 -6.86
C GLY A 56 -2.22 2.94 -7.58
N PHE A 57 -2.46 1.62 -7.42
CA PHE A 57 -1.75 0.59 -8.17
C PHE A 57 -2.16 0.60 -9.64
N THR A 58 -1.19 0.35 -10.51
CA THR A 58 -1.41 0.06 -11.94
C THR A 58 -1.72 -1.41 -12.16
N GLY A 59 -2.13 -1.78 -13.38
CA GLY A 59 -2.32 -3.20 -13.74
C GLY A 59 -1.05 -4.03 -13.54
N ALA A 60 0.12 -3.48 -13.85
CA ALA A 60 1.41 -4.15 -13.65
C ALA A 60 1.73 -4.35 -12.16
N ASP A 61 1.40 -3.38 -11.29
CA ASP A 61 1.59 -3.52 -9.84
C ASP A 61 0.68 -4.61 -9.28
N LEU A 62 -0.58 -4.71 -9.74
CA LEU A 62 -1.53 -5.74 -9.33
C LEU A 62 -1.11 -7.14 -9.80
N GLU A 63 -0.59 -7.27 -11.01
CA GLU A 63 0.01 -8.51 -11.51
C GLU A 63 1.18 -8.94 -10.64
N ASN A 64 2.11 -8.00 -10.38
CA ASN A 64 3.28 -8.24 -9.54
C ASN A 64 2.89 -8.63 -8.12
N LEU A 65 1.87 -8.00 -7.54
CA LEU A 65 1.31 -8.34 -6.23
C LEU A 65 0.92 -9.82 -6.15
N LEU A 66 0.15 -10.32 -7.13
CA LEU A 66 -0.27 -11.72 -7.17
C LEU A 66 0.89 -12.68 -7.47
N ASN A 67 1.85 -12.28 -8.29
CA ASN A 67 3.04 -13.07 -8.56
C ASN A 67 3.92 -13.23 -7.31
N GLU A 68 4.15 -12.15 -6.57
CA GLU A 68 4.90 -12.18 -5.31
C GLU A 68 4.19 -13.01 -4.24
N ALA A 69 2.84 -12.94 -4.16
CA ALA A 69 2.06 -13.78 -3.27
C ALA A 69 2.20 -15.27 -3.61
N ALA A 70 2.21 -15.61 -4.90
CA ALA A 70 2.47 -16.99 -5.35
C ALA A 70 3.88 -17.47 -4.96
N ILE A 71 4.89 -16.61 -5.06
CA ILE A 71 6.26 -16.93 -4.63
C ILE A 71 6.32 -17.15 -3.12
N ILE A 72 5.59 -16.36 -2.32
CA ILE A 72 5.51 -16.54 -0.87
C ILE A 72 4.89 -17.89 -0.53
N ALA A 73 3.75 -18.26 -1.15
CA ALA A 73 3.09 -19.54 -0.95
C ALA A 73 4.02 -20.71 -1.33
N ALA A 74 4.72 -20.61 -2.47
CA ALA A 74 5.66 -21.63 -2.93
C ALA A 74 6.85 -21.82 -1.97
N LYS A 75 7.40 -20.74 -1.41
CA LYS A 75 8.47 -20.82 -0.39
C LYS A 75 8.02 -21.51 0.91
N GLU A 76 6.74 -21.44 1.22
CA GLU A 76 6.14 -22.14 2.37
C GLU A 76 5.62 -23.53 1.99
N ASN A 77 5.96 -24.07 0.79
CA ASN A 77 5.52 -25.36 0.24
C ASN A 77 4.00 -25.53 0.21
N ARG A 78 3.24 -24.44 -0.02
CA ARG A 78 1.79 -24.48 -0.17
C ARG A 78 1.38 -24.46 -1.64
N ALA A 79 0.33 -25.20 -1.96
CA ALA A 79 -0.20 -25.32 -3.32
C ALA A 79 -1.13 -24.16 -3.71
N TYR A 80 -1.55 -23.34 -2.76
CA TYR A 80 -2.48 -22.22 -2.98
C TYR A 80 -2.05 -20.97 -2.23
N ILE A 81 -2.48 -19.82 -2.76
CA ILE A 81 -2.19 -18.47 -2.25
C ILE A 81 -3.28 -18.12 -1.25
N THR A 82 -2.91 -17.67 -0.06
CA THR A 82 -3.84 -17.18 0.97
C THR A 82 -3.95 -15.67 0.97
N GLN A 83 -4.99 -15.12 1.60
CA GLN A 83 -5.12 -13.67 1.83
C GLN A 83 -3.91 -13.09 2.57
N ASN A 84 -3.31 -13.87 3.50
CA ASN A 84 -2.12 -13.45 4.22
C ASN A 84 -0.88 -13.33 3.32
N ASP A 85 -0.74 -14.18 2.29
CA ASP A 85 0.36 -14.06 1.32
C ASP A 85 0.25 -12.78 0.51
N ILE A 86 -0.98 -12.43 0.11
CA ILE A 86 -1.25 -11.21 -0.60
C ILE A 86 -0.96 -9.99 0.28
N LYS A 87 -1.32 -10.04 1.57
CA LYS A 87 -0.96 -9.00 2.53
C LYS A 87 0.54 -8.83 2.69
N LYS A 88 1.31 -9.92 2.82
CA LYS A 88 2.78 -9.90 2.87
C LYS A 88 3.38 -9.35 1.57
N SER A 89 2.82 -9.77 0.43
CA SER A 89 3.23 -9.31 -0.90
C SER A 89 2.98 -7.80 -1.08
N PHE A 90 1.83 -7.30 -0.62
CA PHE A 90 1.50 -5.88 -0.68
C PHE A 90 2.54 -5.03 0.07
N VAL A 91 2.93 -5.44 1.28
CA VAL A 91 4.00 -4.76 2.03
C VAL A 91 5.31 -4.77 1.24
N LYS A 92 5.67 -5.90 0.64
CA LYS A 92 6.90 -6.04 -0.14
C LYS A 92 6.90 -5.16 -1.39
N VAL A 93 5.78 -5.10 -2.12
CA VAL A 93 5.65 -4.34 -3.37
C VAL A 93 5.47 -2.85 -3.10
N GLY A 94 4.63 -2.48 -2.13
CA GLY A 94 4.28 -1.08 -1.84
C GLY A 94 5.26 -0.34 -0.94
N ILE A 95 5.83 -1.02 0.05
CA ILE A 95 6.69 -0.42 1.09
C ILE A 95 8.13 -0.92 1.00
N GLY A 96 8.34 -2.08 0.41
CA GLY A 96 9.64 -2.75 0.30
C GLY A 96 9.77 -3.96 1.22
N ALA A 97 10.70 -4.86 0.88
CA ALA A 97 10.90 -6.09 1.63
C ALA A 97 11.33 -5.83 3.08
N GLU A 98 10.77 -6.59 4.01
CA GLU A 98 11.16 -6.57 5.43
C GLU A 98 12.64 -6.97 5.62
N LYS A 99 13.38 -6.20 6.40
CA LYS A 99 14.78 -6.46 6.75
C LYS A 99 14.89 -7.22 8.07
N LYS A 100 14.52 -8.49 8.08
CA LYS A 100 14.53 -9.34 9.29
C LYS A 100 15.93 -9.61 9.86
N SER A 101 16.98 -9.43 9.06
CA SER A 101 18.38 -9.62 9.49
C SER A 101 18.98 -8.41 10.21
N ARG A 102 18.29 -7.26 10.24
CA ARG A 102 18.79 -6.08 10.94
C ARG A 102 18.67 -6.24 12.45
N ILE A 103 19.79 -6.15 13.14
CA ILE A 103 19.82 -6.16 14.61
C ILE A 103 19.40 -4.77 15.09
N ILE A 104 18.25 -4.69 15.76
CA ILE A 104 17.69 -3.45 16.31
C ILE A 104 17.70 -3.56 17.83
N SER A 105 18.15 -2.53 18.50
CA SER A 105 18.13 -2.47 19.96
C SER A 105 16.69 -2.43 20.49
N ASP A 106 16.48 -2.91 21.70
CA ASP A 106 15.15 -2.84 22.33
C ASP A 106 14.68 -1.40 22.56
N LYS A 107 15.63 -0.45 22.76
CA LYS A 107 15.34 0.98 22.80
C LYS A 107 14.72 1.45 21.48
N GLU A 108 15.34 1.15 20.34
CA GLU A 108 14.84 1.53 19.00
C GLU A 108 13.49 0.87 18.67
N LYS A 109 13.32 -0.42 19.01
CA LYS A 109 12.02 -1.10 18.86
C LYS A 109 10.92 -0.41 19.64
N ARG A 110 11.23 0.02 20.88
CA ARG A 110 10.28 0.72 21.73
C ARG A 110 9.92 2.09 21.14
N ILE A 111 10.90 2.84 20.67
CA ILE A 111 10.67 4.14 20.00
C ILE A 111 9.76 3.93 18.78
N THR A 112 10.11 2.99 17.89
CA THR A 112 9.30 2.67 16.71
C THR A 112 7.87 2.25 17.08
N ALA A 113 7.71 1.44 18.13
CA ALA A 113 6.38 0.99 18.56
C ALA A 113 5.47 2.14 18.99
N PHE A 114 6.00 3.11 19.75
CA PHE A 114 5.23 4.29 20.16
C PHE A 114 4.99 5.24 18.99
N HIS A 115 5.96 5.39 18.09
CA HIS A 115 5.81 6.16 16.85
C HIS A 115 4.64 5.64 16.01
N GLU A 116 4.65 4.36 15.68
CA GLU A 116 3.59 3.73 14.88
C GLU A 116 2.24 3.71 15.61
N ALA A 117 2.26 3.53 16.94
CA ALA A 117 1.04 3.64 17.75
C ALA A 117 0.43 5.04 17.70
N GLY A 118 1.25 6.10 17.68
CA GLY A 118 0.80 7.49 17.51
C GLY A 118 0.04 7.69 16.21
N HIS A 119 0.56 7.19 15.09
CA HIS A 119 -0.14 7.19 13.80
C HIS A 119 -1.43 6.37 13.87
N ALA A 120 -1.37 5.16 14.42
CA ALA A 120 -2.52 4.25 14.48
C ALA A 120 -3.69 4.83 15.29
N ILE A 121 -3.42 5.47 16.43
CA ILE A 121 -4.44 6.14 17.25
C ILE A 121 -5.12 7.26 16.45
N LEU A 122 -4.36 8.08 15.73
CA LEU A 122 -4.91 9.18 14.95
C LEU A 122 -5.73 8.67 13.75
N PHE A 123 -5.33 7.62 13.08
CA PHE A 123 -6.15 6.95 12.07
C PHE A 123 -7.47 6.41 12.65
N HIS A 124 -7.46 5.97 13.91
CA HIS A 124 -8.66 5.45 14.57
C HIS A 124 -9.64 6.55 14.98
N VAL A 125 -9.14 7.69 15.46
CA VAL A 125 -9.99 8.75 16.03
C VAL A 125 -10.41 9.81 15.02
N LEU A 126 -9.70 9.98 13.90
CA LEU A 126 -10.01 10.98 12.88
C LEU A 126 -10.92 10.38 11.80
N PRO A 127 -12.04 11.05 11.47
CA PRO A 127 -13.09 10.45 10.64
C PRO A 127 -12.75 10.34 9.15
N ASP A 128 -11.84 11.20 8.62
CA ASP A 128 -11.63 11.34 7.17
C ASP A 128 -10.35 10.66 6.65
N VAL A 129 -9.58 9.99 7.50
CA VAL A 129 -8.29 9.39 7.12
C VAL A 129 -8.35 7.88 6.89
N GLY A 130 -9.50 7.26 7.17
CA GLY A 130 -9.74 5.83 7.03
C GLY A 130 -9.19 4.99 8.19
N PRO A 131 -9.69 3.76 8.35
CA PRO A 131 -9.25 2.85 9.40
C PRO A 131 -7.84 2.32 9.15
N VAL A 132 -7.18 1.88 10.23
CA VAL A 132 -5.89 1.21 10.13
C VAL A 132 -6.04 -0.19 9.54
N TYR A 133 -5.26 -0.51 8.53
CA TYR A 133 -5.17 -1.85 7.93
C TYR A 133 -4.06 -2.69 8.56
N SER A 134 -2.89 -2.09 8.75
CA SER A 134 -1.72 -2.80 9.28
C SER A 134 -0.75 -1.84 9.98
N VAL A 135 -0.16 -2.32 11.08
CA VAL A 135 0.92 -1.65 11.80
C VAL A 135 2.07 -2.64 11.94
N SER A 136 3.30 -2.20 11.75
CA SER A 136 4.50 -3.03 11.93
C SER A 136 5.67 -2.20 12.44
N ILE A 137 6.46 -2.81 13.32
CA ILE A 137 7.73 -2.27 13.81
C ILE A 137 8.93 -2.96 13.16
N ILE A 138 8.70 -3.72 12.09
CA ILE A 138 9.76 -4.39 11.35
C ILE A 138 10.28 -3.44 10.27
N PRO A 139 11.59 -3.15 10.22
CA PRO A 139 12.16 -2.28 9.20
C PRO A 139 11.96 -2.83 7.79
N THR A 140 11.74 -1.92 6.84
CA THR A 140 11.58 -2.27 5.43
C THR A 140 12.73 -1.76 4.56
N GLY A 141 12.80 -2.26 3.33
CA GLY A 141 13.85 -1.95 2.37
C GLY A 141 13.94 -0.47 1.97
N ALA A 142 12.85 0.27 2.05
CA ALA A 142 12.78 1.71 1.78
C ALA A 142 13.39 2.60 2.87
N GLY A 143 13.94 2.02 3.96
CA GLY A 143 14.57 2.77 5.05
C GLY A 143 13.63 3.10 6.20
N ALA A 144 12.37 2.68 6.15
CA ALA A 144 11.44 2.86 7.26
C ALA A 144 11.78 1.92 8.42
N ALA A 145 11.70 2.43 9.66
CA ALA A 145 11.90 1.64 10.88
C ALA A 145 10.66 0.80 11.22
N GLY A 146 9.48 1.27 10.84
CA GLY A 146 8.19 0.64 10.93
C GLY A 146 7.25 1.23 9.89
N TYR A 147 5.98 0.89 9.95
CA TYR A 147 4.94 1.51 9.15
C TYR A 147 3.55 1.37 9.77
N THR A 148 2.72 2.37 9.56
CA THR A 148 1.27 2.33 9.81
C THR A 148 0.55 2.59 8.51
N MET A 149 -0.32 1.67 8.10
CA MET A 149 -1.00 1.70 6.82
C MET A 149 -2.51 1.80 7.00
N PRO A 150 -3.15 2.84 6.44
CA PRO A 150 -4.60 2.93 6.42
C PRO A 150 -5.20 2.01 5.36
N LEU A 151 -6.49 1.69 5.50
CA LEU A 151 -7.32 1.02 4.51
C LEU A 151 -8.22 2.06 3.84
N PRO A 152 -7.94 2.49 2.60
CA PRO A 152 -8.85 3.36 1.87
C PRO A 152 -10.15 2.60 1.56
N GLU A 153 -11.28 3.13 2.01
CA GLU A 153 -12.59 2.52 1.73
C GLU A 153 -13.14 2.88 0.34
N LYS A 154 -12.70 4.01 -0.20
CA LYS A 154 -13.21 4.58 -1.45
C LYS A 154 -12.08 5.25 -2.24
N ASP A 155 -12.24 5.28 -3.56
CA ASP A 155 -11.43 6.15 -4.41
C ASP A 155 -11.98 7.58 -4.29
N GLU A 156 -11.17 8.48 -3.78
CA GLU A 156 -11.57 9.88 -3.57
C GLU A 156 -11.04 10.77 -4.69
N MET A 157 -11.93 11.56 -5.28
CA MET A 157 -11.58 12.51 -6.33
C MET A 157 -11.13 13.87 -5.79
N PHE A 158 -11.49 14.20 -4.53
CA PHE A 158 -11.23 15.51 -3.94
C PHE A 158 -10.65 15.39 -2.53
N ASN A 159 -9.63 16.21 -2.26
CA ASN A 159 -9.13 16.42 -0.90
C ASN A 159 -9.72 17.70 -0.32
N THR A 160 -10.61 17.58 0.65
CA THR A 160 -11.12 18.73 1.39
C THR A 160 -10.06 19.32 2.29
N LYS A 161 -10.19 20.62 2.66
CA LYS A 161 -9.31 21.24 3.65
C LYS A 161 -9.26 20.47 4.97
N GLY A 162 -10.43 19.98 5.45
CA GLY A 162 -10.52 19.18 6.68
C GLY A 162 -9.68 17.90 6.57
N LYS A 163 -9.82 17.16 5.48
CA LYS A 163 -9.04 15.94 5.24
C LYS A 163 -7.55 16.21 5.13
N MET A 164 -7.14 17.28 4.43
CA MET A 164 -5.73 17.67 4.35
C MET A 164 -5.14 17.96 5.74
N LEU A 165 -5.90 18.67 6.60
CA LEU A 165 -5.46 18.94 7.98
C LEU A 165 -5.36 17.64 8.79
N GLN A 166 -6.32 16.72 8.67
CA GLN A 166 -6.25 15.43 9.35
C GLN A 166 -5.05 14.59 8.88
N ASN A 167 -4.73 14.59 7.59
CA ASN A 167 -3.52 13.93 7.08
C ASN A 167 -2.24 14.53 7.67
N ILE A 168 -2.17 15.85 7.85
CA ILE A 168 -1.03 16.52 8.52
C ILE A 168 -0.94 16.07 9.99
N ILE A 169 -2.08 16.05 10.70
CA ILE A 169 -2.14 15.59 12.10
C ILE A 169 -1.63 14.14 12.21
N VAL A 170 -2.14 13.24 11.35
CA VAL A 170 -1.66 11.86 11.31
C VAL A 170 -0.16 11.78 11.04
N SER A 171 0.35 12.57 10.08
CA SER A 171 1.77 12.56 9.74
C SER A 171 2.67 13.00 10.89
N LEU A 172 2.19 13.85 11.79
CA LEU A 172 2.91 14.30 12.98
C LEU A 172 2.74 13.36 14.18
N GLY A 173 1.75 12.45 14.14
CA GLY A 173 1.34 11.62 15.27
C GLY A 173 2.44 10.77 15.86
N GLY A 174 3.29 10.18 15.02
CA GLY A 174 4.44 9.40 15.48
C GLY A 174 5.42 10.25 16.29
N ARG A 175 5.78 11.44 15.79
CA ARG A 175 6.71 12.34 16.48
C ARG A 175 6.15 12.86 17.80
N VAL A 176 4.87 13.22 17.82
CA VAL A 176 4.18 13.65 19.05
C VAL A 176 4.15 12.53 20.09
N ALA A 177 3.92 11.28 19.67
CA ALA A 177 3.94 10.14 20.56
C ALA A 177 5.35 9.91 21.17
N GLU A 178 6.40 10.06 20.38
CA GLU A 178 7.78 10.00 20.86
C GLU A 178 8.06 11.08 21.92
N GLU A 179 7.69 12.32 21.63
CA GLU A 179 7.86 13.47 22.55
C GLU A 179 7.13 13.23 23.87
N LEU A 180 5.88 12.79 23.84
CA LEU A 180 5.08 12.53 25.04
C LEU A 180 5.62 11.40 25.92
N ILE A 181 6.30 10.40 25.35
CA ILE A 181 6.72 9.19 26.08
C ILE A 181 8.19 9.24 26.47
N PHE A 182 9.04 9.85 25.67
CA PHE A 182 10.50 9.78 25.87
C PHE A 182 11.14 11.11 26.29
N ASP A 183 10.43 12.23 26.16
CA ASP A 183 10.90 13.59 26.53
C ASP A 183 12.28 13.96 25.92
N ASP A 184 12.73 13.25 24.90
CA ASP A 184 14.07 13.39 24.31
C ASP A 184 14.08 12.88 22.87
N ILE A 185 13.60 13.71 21.94
CA ILE A 185 13.75 13.40 20.50
C ILE A 185 13.84 14.67 19.64
#